data_7e78a7d9db3cd067d9eab733fb997270
#
_entry.id   7e78a7d9db3cd067d9eab733fb997270
#
_cell.length_a   1.000
_cell.length_b   1.000
_cell.length_c   1.000
_cell.angle_alpha   90.00
_cell.angle_beta   90.00
_cell.angle_gamma   90.00
#
_symmetry.space_group_name_H-M   'P 1'
#
loop_
_entity.id
_entity.type
_entity.pdbx_description
1 polymer ?
#
loop_
_entity_poly.entity_id
_entity_poly.type
_entity_poly.pdbx_seq_one_letter_code
_entity_poly.pdbx_strand_id
1 'polypeptide(L)'
;MVLAAGLPLLAAGCALVQLRDNLDMLDLAGQIGGTVVADPAGDKPICVALYTDVPGQTKKALSAYQVIYGGAPFHFLRPAGRYWLIAFEDANEDGTFQNTERVGWHGEPTLVELAAGADVQGLELVLRSPERARRELPDLYAPAAPRVPLKIEGRHLGVVESLDAPRFDPAEGLLGMWGPVDFLQKHGAGVFFLEPYDPERIPVLFVHGMGGTPRNFKYLIERLDRSRFQAWVAHYPTGLRLPLLSSRLADFLAELQSRHDVPRLIVVAHSMGGLVARGALLRLKNQGQTFVPLFVSISSPWQGHPGAEAGVEHSPVIMPTWYDMAPGSAFLKALAADPLPADMEYDLFFSYRGGSAAFADGNTDGTLPLASMLDLDMQDRAARTYGFDETHAGILDSPAVAERLNVLLERQAGAAKAP
;
A
#
# COMPACT_ATOMS: atom_id res chain seq x y z
N MET A 1 -3.65 19.34 -12.30
CA MET A 1 -4.92 19.79 -12.91
C MET A 1 -5.90 18.64 -12.79
N VAL A 2 -6.86 18.73 -11.91
CA VAL A 2 -8.20 18.18 -11.98
C VAL A 2 -8.67 17.75 -10.59
N LEU A 3 -9.00 18.70 -9.77
CA LEU A 3 -10.11 18.65 -8.83
C LEU A 3 -10.85 19.99 -8.79
N ALA A 4 -10.43 20.90 -9.63
CA ALA A 4 -11.12 22.19 -9.76
C ALA A 4 -11.40 22.43 -11.23
N ALA A 5 -12.62 22.72 -11.50
CA ALA A 5 -13.20 23.25 -12.74
C ALA A 5 -13.43 22.23 -13.86
N GLY A 6 -14.64 21.69 -13.90
CA GLY A 6 -15.27 21.38 -15.16
C GLY A 6 -15.03 19.99 -15.72
N LEU A 7 -15.17 18.94 -14.91
CA LEU A 7 -15.73 17.71 -15.50
C LEU A 7 -17.12 18.12 -16.03
N PRO A 8 -17.43 17.94 -17.32
CA PRO A 8 -18.78 18.13 -17.78
C PRO A 8 -19.70 17.27 -16.92
N LEU A 9 -20.85 17.78 -16.49
CA LEU A 9 -21.81 17.13 -15.58
C LEU A 9 -22.06 15.65 -15.92
N LEU A 10 -21.96 15.27 -17.18
CA LEU A 10 -22.04 13.88 -17.66
C LEU A 10 -20.86 13.00 -17.22
N ALA A 11 -19.62 13.51 -17.23
CA ALA A 11 -18.46 12.74 -16.83
C ALA A 11 -18.40 12.56 -15.30
N ALA A 12 -18.83 13.57 -14.53
CA ALA A 12 -18.99 13.47 -13.08
C ALA A 12 -20.08 12.44 -12.70
N GLY A 13 -21.18 12.40 -13.46
CA GLY A 13 -22.24 11.41 -13.27
C GLY A 13 -21.74 9.97 -13.49
N CYS A 14 -20.98 9.72 -14.54
CA CYS A 14 -20.40 8.39 -14.81
C CYS A 14 -19.42 7.95 -13.71
N ALA A 15 -18.56 8.85 -13.23
CA ALA A 15 -17.62 8.53 -12.15
C ALA A 15 -18.32 8.19 -10.83
N LEU A 16 -19.39 8.91 -10.49
CA LEU A 16 -20.19 8.62 -9.29
C LEU A 16 -20.97 7.29 -9.41
N VAL A 17 -21.47 6.95 -10.62
CA VAL A 17 -22.10 5.64 -10.85
C VAL A 17 -21.07 4.53 -10.70
N GLN A 18 -19.90 4.67 -11.34
CA GLN A 18 -18.81 3.71 -11.20
C GLN A 18 -18.39 3.54 -9.73
N LEU A 19 -18.24 4.65 -9.00
CA LEU A 19 -17.91 4.60 -7.58
C LEU A 19 -19.00 3.84 -6.79
N ARG A 20 -20.27 4.14 -7.01
CA ARG A 20 -21.36 3.44 -6.34
C ARG A 20 -21.34 1.95 -6.60
N ASP A 21 -21.19 1.53 -7.87
CA ASP A 21 -21.15 0.11 -8.22
C ASP A 21 -19.95 -0.61 -7.57
N ASN A 22 -18.81 0.08 -7.45
CA ASN A 22 -17.65 -0.44 -6.73
C ASN A 22 -17.86 -0.51 -5.22
N LEU A 23 -18.55 0.47 -4.61
CA LEU A 23 -18.90 0.43 -3.18
C LEU A 23 -19.92 -0.67 -2.87
N ASP A 24 -20.91 -0.86 -3.73
CA ASP A 24 -21.85 -1.97 -3.61
C ASP A 24 -21.12 -3.33 -3.62
N MET A 25 -20.07 -3.48 -4.45
CA MET A 25 -19.21 -4.68 -4.40
C MET A 25 -18.43 -4.81 -3.10
N LEU A 26 -17.97 -3.70 -2.51
CA LEU A 26 -17.27 -3.70 -1.21
C LEU A 26 -18.24 -3.99 -0.06
N ASP A 27 -19.44 -3.44 -0.08
CA ASP A 27 -20.47 -3.66 0.95
C ASP A 27 -20.97 -5.11 0.94
N LEU A 28 -20.95 -5.76 -0.22
CA LEU A 28 -21.21 -7.19 -0.37
C LEU A 28 -20.02 -8.06 0.07
N ALA A 29 -18.85 -7.47 0.27
CA ALA A 29 -17.69 -8.20 0.75
C ALA A 29 -17.79 -8.44 2.26
N GLY A 30 -17.41 -9.63 2.66
CA GLY A 30 -17.18 -9.95 4.07
C GLY A 30 -15.72 -9.93 4.42
N GLN A 31 -15.40 -9.97 5.70
CA GLN A 31 -14.05 -10.02 6.23
C GLN A 31 -13.73 -11.42 6.76
N ILE A 32 -12.49 -11.85 6.52
CA ILE A 32 -11.92 -13.10 7.07
C ILE A 32 -10.63 -12.71 7.77
N GLY A 33 -10.50 -12.99 9.05
CA GLY A 33 -9.30 -12.64 9.81
C GLY A 33 -8.96 -13.64 10.91
N GLY A 34 -7.69 -13.65 11.28
CA GLY A 34 -7.21 -14.56 12.31
C GLY A 34 -5.71 -14.47 12.51
N THR A 35 -5.15 -15.49 13.14
CA THR A 35 -3.72 -15.61 13.46
C THR A 35 -3.18 -16.95 13.00
N VAL A 36 -1.87 -17.01 12.77
CA VAL A 36 -1.16 -18.26 12.53
C VAL A 36 -0.29 -18.56 13.73
N VAL A 37 -0.47 -19.75 14.29
CA VAL A 37 0.34 -20.26 15.39
C VAL A 37 1.39 -21.22 14.84
N ALA A 38 2.65 -20.89 15.07
CA ALA A 38 3.80 -21.71 14.74
C ALA A 38 4.53 -22.12 16.03
N ASP A 39 4.67 -23.41 16.28
CA ASP A 39 5.42 -23.92 17.41
C ASP A 39 6.46 -24.97 16.91
N PRO A 40 7.78 -24.72 17.10
CA PRO A 40 8.34 -23.47 17.60
C PRO A 40 8.09 -22.28 16.65
N ALA A 41 8.03 -21.08 17.20
CA ALA A 41 7.99 -19.84 16.41
C ALA A 41 9.25 -19.77 15.53
N GLY A 42 9.06 -19.45 14.23
CA GLY A 42 10.12 -19.26 13.25
C GLY A 42 10.24 -17.80 12.83
N ASP A 43 11.33 -17.48 12.19
CA ASP A 43 11.61 -16.18 11.56
C ASP A 43 11.23 -16.14 10.08
N LYS A 44 10.79 -17.29 9.55
CA LYS A 44 10.43 -17.43 8.14
C LYS A 44 9.06 -16.83 7.82
N PRO A 45 8.88 -16.33 6.58
CA PRO A 45 7.59 -15.84 6.13
C PRO A 45 6.54 -16.96 6.14
N ILE A 46 5.33 -16.59 6.53
CA ILE A 46 4.16 -17.48 6.48
C ILE A 46 3.21 -16.95 5.43
N CYS A 47 3.03 -17.71 4.37
CA CYS A 47 2.05 -17.41 3.33
C CYS A 47 0.66 -17.89 3.76
N VAL A 48 -0.27 -16.96 4.00
CA VAL A 48 -1.68 -17.26 4.22
C VAL A 48 -2.42 -17.04 2.92
N ALA A 49 -3.13 -18.05 2.43
CA ALA A 49 -3.76 -18.01 1.13
C ALA A 49 -5.22 -18.46 1.18
N LEU A 50 -6.06 -17.71 0.47
CA LEU A 50 -7.45 -18.05 0.19
C LEU A 50 -7.59 -18.54 -1.24
N TYR A 51 -8.19 -19.69 -1.41
CA TYR A 51 -8.54 -20.25 -2.70
C TYR A 51 -10.06 -20.38 -2.82
N THR A 52 -10.55 -20.35 -4.04
CA THR A 52 -11.98 -20.54 -4.35
C THR A 52 -12.17 -21.60 -5.39
N ASP A 53 -13.34 -22.22 -5.41
CA ASP A 53 -13.72 -23.18 -6.44
C ASP A 53 -13.90 -22.50 -7.79
N VAL A 54 -13.43 -23.13 -8.85
CA VAL A 54 -13.68 -22.68 -10.23
C VAL A 54 -14.74 -23.63 -10.83
N PRO A 55 -15.89 -23.10 -11.26
CA PRO A 55 -16.94 -23.92 -11.83
C PRO A 55 -16.44 -24.82 -12.97
N GLY A 56 -16.72 -26.12 -12.88
CA GLY A 56 -16.31 -27.11 -13.92
C GLY A 56 -14.82 -27.50 -13.88
N GLN A 57 -14.06 -27.06 -12.90
CA GLN A 57 -12.65 -27.42 -12.74
C GLN A 57 -12.41 -28.13 -11.40
N THR A 58 -11.43 -29.05 -11.40
CA THR A 58 -10.94 -29.66 -10.15
C THR A 58 -9.89 -28.80 -9.45
N LYS A 59 -9.27 -27.85 -10.17
CA LYS A 59 -8.30 -26.91 -9.63
C LYS A 59 -9.01 -25.74 -8.93
N LYS A 60 -8.46 -25.33 -7.82
CA LYS A 60 -8.84 -24.10 -7.13
C LYS A 60 -8.09 -22.91 -7.69
N ALA A 61 -8.73 -21.75 -7.72
CA ALA A 61 -8.05 -20.49 -8.07
C ALA A 61 -7.63 -19.75 -6.80
N LEU A 62 -6.44 -19.16 -6.82
CA LEU A 62 -6.02 -18.24 -5.78
C LEU A 62 -6.94 -17.01 -5.80
N SER A 63 -7.60 -16.75 -4.68
CA SER A 63 -8.50 -15.61 -4.51
C SER A 63 -7.79 -14.42 -3.85
N ALA A 64 -6.99 -14.69 -2.83
CA ALA A 64 -6.17 -13.71 -2.14
C ALA A 64 -5.03 -14.38 -1.40
N TYR A 65 -3.99 -13.63 -1.06
CA TYR A 65 -2.95 -14.08 -0.15
C TYR A 65 -2.43 -12.90 0.69
N GLN A 66 -1.81 -13.23 1.82
CA GLN A 66 -1.04 -12.32 2.65
C GLN A 66 0.19 -13.05 3.16
N VAL A 67 1.35 -12.37 3.16
CA VAL A 67 2.55 -12.86 3.84
C VAL A 67 2.64 -12.17 5.18
N ILE A 68 2.83 -12.96 6.24
CA ILE A 68 2.93 -12.49 7.62
C ILE A 68 4.22 -13.01 8.25
N TYR A 69 4.68 -12.29 9.27
CA TYR A 69 5.89 -12.61 10.03
C TYR A 69 5.57 -12.64 11.52
N GLY A 70 6.25 -13.50 12.26
CA GLY A 70 6.27 -13.46 13.72
C GLY A 70 4.89 -13.55 14.39
N GLY A 71 3.92 -14.27 13.83
CA GLY A 71 2.59 -14.40 14.41
C GLY A 71 1.67 -13.21 14.19
N ALA A 72 2.01 -12.29 13.26
CA ALA A 72 1.14 -11.19 12.88
C ALA A 72 -0.23 -11.69 12.40
N PRO A 73 -1.32 -10.94 12.66
CA PRO A 73 -2.65 -11.32 12.18
C PRO A 73 -2.77 -11.18 10.67
N PHE A 74 -3.61 -12.03 10.06
CA PHE A 74 -4.01 -11.89 8.66
C PHE A 74 -5.45 -11.36 8.56
N HIS A 75 -5.72 -10.63 7.47
CA HIS A 75 -7.04 -10.09 7.15
C HIS A 75 -7.30 -10.07 5.66
N PHE A 76 -8.46 -10.58 5.27
CA PHE A 76 -8.94 -10.56 3.89
C PHE A 76 -10.30 -9.90 3.80
N LEU A 77 -10.51 -9.06 2.80
CA LEU A 77 -11.80 -8.55 2.38
C LEU A 77 -12.18 -9.24 1.08
N ARG A 78 -13.25 -10.04 1.07
CA ARG A 78 -13.65 -10.88 -0.06
C ARG A 78 -15.17 -10.83 -0.29
N PRO A 79 -15.63 -10.99 -1.55
CA PRO A 79 -17.05 -11.21 -1.82
C PRO A 79 -17.59 -12.39 -1.02
N ALA A 80 -18.90 -12.43 -0.82
CA ALA A 80 -19.58 -13.60 -0.26
C ALA A 80 -19.24 -14.85 -1.08
N GLY A 81 -18.95 -15.95 -0.41
CA GLY A 81 -18.54 -17.16 -1.10
C GLY A 81 -17.96 -18.22 -0.16
N ARG A 82 -17.40 -19.25 -0.80
CA ARG A 82 -16.73 -20.35 -0.10
C ARG A 82 -15.25 -20.29 -0.40
N TYR A 83 -14.43 -20.29 0.66
CA TYR A 83 -13.00 -20.12 0.56
C TYR A 83 -12.25 -21.23 1.29
N TRP A 84 -11.16 -21.69 0.67
CA TRP A 84 -10.21 -22.61 1.28
C TRP A 84 -9.10 -21.76 1.90
N LEU A 85 -8.94 -21.83 3.22
CA LEU A 85 -7.96 -21.05 3.96
C LEU A 85 -6.82 -21.95 4.43
N ILE A 86 -5.63 -21.67 3.91
CA ILE A 86 -4.40 -22.44 4.18
C ILE A 86 -3.28 -21.48 4.50
N ALA A 87 -2.40 -21.84 5.43
CA ALA A 87 -1.14 -21.17 5.67
C ALA A 87 0.01 -22.15 5.51
N PHE A 88 1.12 -21.73 4.95
CA PHE A 88 2.36 -22.51 4.92
C PHE A 88 3.56 -21.63 5.25
N GLU A 89 4.56 -22.23 5.91
CA GLU A 89 5.84 -21.60 6.18
C GLU A 89 6.71 -21.69 4.93
N ASP A 90 6.93 -20.56 4.27
CA ASP A 90 7.72 -20.47 3.03
C ASP A 90 9.21 -20.44 3.39
N ALA A 91 9.76 -21.62 3.67
CA ALA A 91 11.09 -21.75 4.25
C ALA A 91 12.22 -21.32 3.31
N ASN A 92 12.00 -21.41 1.99
CA ASN A 92 12.95 -21.03 0.95
C ASN A 92 12.55 -19.70 0.25
N GLU A 93 11.46 -19.07 0.69
CA GLU A 93 11.00 -17.74 0.26
C GLU A 93 10.67 -17.66 -1.26
N ASP A 94 10.24 -18.79 -1.86
CA ASP A 94 9.87 -18.83 -3.27
C ASP A 94 8.37 -18.63 -3.54
N GLY A 95 7.57 -18.50 -2.49
CA GLY A 95 6.12 -18.34 -2.56
C GLY A 95 5.37 -19.59 -3.02
N THR A 96 6.02 -20.74 -2.97
CA THR A 96 5.46 -22.02 -3.43
C THR A 96 5.53 -23.04 -2.32
N PHE A 97 4.40 -23.63 -1.93
CA PHE A 97 4.39 -24.69 -0.94
C PHE A 97 5.20 -25.90 -1.38
N GLN A 98 6.09 -26.37 -0.53
CA GLN A 98 6.79 -27.63 -0.66
C GLN A 98 6.31 -28.64 0.39
N ASN A 99 6.35 -29.92 0.04
CA ASN A 99 5.91 -31.00 0.92
C ASN A 99 6.84 -31.24 2.14
N THR A 100 7.88 -30.44 2.27
CA THR A 100 8.81 -30.41 3.41
C THR A 100 8.51 -29.28 4.38
N GLU A 101 7.58 -28.37 4.02
CA GLU A 101 7.23 -27.19 4.80
C GLU A 101 6.08 -27.46 5.76
N ARG A 102 6.05 -26.70 6.86
CA ARG A 102 4.94 -26.74 7.80
C ARG A 102 3.71 -26.11 7.15
N VAL A 103 2.55 -26.69 7.40
CA VAL A 103 1.28 -26.18 6.84
C VAL A 103 0.19 -26.18 7.91
N GLY A 104 -0.63 -25.15 7.91
CA GLY A 104 -1.82 -24.99 8.74
C GLY A 104 -3.07 -24.77 7.88
N TRP A 105 -4.22 -25.12 8.42
CA TRP A 105 -5.51 -24.91 7.78
C TRP A 105 -6.60 -24.71 8.81
N HIS A 106 -7.71 -24.16 8.36
CA HIS A 106 -8.90 -23.95 9.18
C HIS A 106 -9.99 -24.97 8.79
N GLY A 107 -10.58 -25.59 9.81
CA GLY A 107 -11.73 -26.49 9.64
C GLY A 107 -11.46 -27.81 8.92
N GLU A 108 -12.51 -28.60 8.75
CA GLU A 108 -12.54 -29.77 7.89
C GLU A 108 -13.73 -29.63 6.91
N PRO A 109 -13.49 -29.49 5.65
CA PRO A 109 -12.29 -29.65 4.81
C PRO A 109 -11.55 -28.32 4.44
N THR A 110 -11.17 -27.51 5.38
CA THR A 110 -10.47 -26.22 5.16
C THR A 110 -11.34 -25.06 4.67
N LEU A 111 -12.65 -25.21 4.71
CA LEU A 111 -13.60 -24.28 4.10
C LEU A 111 -14.07 -23.20 5.07
N VAL A 112 -14.01 -21.94 4.63
CA VAL A 112 -14.63 -20.78 5.26
C VAL A 112 -15.82 -20.36 4.41
N GLU A 113 -17.01 -20.36 4.97
CA GLU A 113 -18.21 -19.79 4.33
C GLU A 113 -18.35 -18.33 4.76
N LEU A 114 -18.31 -17.42 3.79
CA LEU A 114 -18.38 -15.99 3.99
C LEU A 114 -19.70 -15.48 3.42
N ALA A 115 -20.59 -15.00 4.28
CA ALA A 115 -21.80 -14.30 3.84
C ALA A 115 -21.46 -12.84 3.47
N ALA A 116 -22.33 -12.20 2.69
CA ALA A 116 -22.23 -10.78 2.39
C ALA A 116 -22.23 -9.94 3.67
N GLY A 117 -21.28 -9.02 3.79
CA GLY A 117 -21.11 -8.17 4.97
C GLY A 117 -20.70 -8.90 6.26
N ALA A 118 -20.46 -10.20 6.21
CA ALA A 118 -20.06 -10.96 7.39
C ALA A 118 -18.63 -10.64 7.82
N ASP A 119 -18.40 -10.70 9.13
CA ASP A 119 -17.09 -10.53 9.76
C ASP A 119 -16.69 -11.83 10.46
N VAL A 120 -15.90 -12.67 9.77
CA VAL A 120 -15.41 -13.95 10.27
C VAL A 120 -14.01 -13.72 10.83
N GLN A 121 -13.93 -13.48 12.13
CA GLN A 121 -12.68 -13.17 12.84
C GLN A 121 -12.31 -14.29 13.83
N GLY A 122 -11.08 -14.21 14.34
CA GLY A 122 -10.58 -15.13 15.35
C GLY A 122 -10.25 -16.52 14.82
N LEU A 123 -10.03 -16.66 13.50
CA LEU A 123 -9.59 -17.92 12.95
C LEU A 123 -8.15 -18.21 13.38
N GLU A 124 -7.90 -19.42 13.84
CA GLU A 124 -6.56 -19.87 14.23
C GLU A 124 -6.07 -20.95 13.27
N LEU A 125 -4.92 -20.71 12.66
CA LEU A 125 -4.23 -21.67 11.80
C LEU A 125 -2.99 -22.16 12.53
N VAL A 126 -2.99 -23.42 12.93
CA VAL A 126 -1.83 -24.02 13.60
C VAL A 126 -0.96 -24.71 12.56
N LEU A 127 0.28 -24.24 12.39
CA LEU A 127 1.26 -24.89 11.51
C LEU A 127 1.66 -26.24 12.10
N ARG A 128 1.49 -27.28 11.31
CA ARG A 128 1.78 -28.68 11.64
C ARG A 128 2.96 -29.19 10.83
N SER A 129 3.66 -30.18 11.38
CA SER A 129 4.75 -30.83 10.63
C SER A 129 4.25 -31.51 9.34
N PRO A 130 5.10 -31.66 8.32
CA PRO A 130 4.75 -32.34 7.08
C PRO A 130 4.19 -33.76 7.29
N GLU A 131 4.71 -34.50 8.29
CA GLU A 131 4.25 -35.86 8.61
C GLU A 131 2.82 -35.87 9.13
N ARG A 132 2.48 -34.89 9.98
CA ARG A 132 1.14 -34.74 10.52
C ARG A 132 0.18 -34.28 9.44
N ALA A 133 0.57 -33.30 8.64
CA ALA A 133 -0.23 -32.75 7.55
C ALA A 133 -0.55 -33.81 6.48
N ARG A 134 0.40 -34.71 6.15
CA ARG A 134 0.13 -35.83 5.23
C ARG A 134 -0.95 -36.78 5.72
N ARG A 135 -1.08 -36.96 7.04
CA ARG A 135 -2.13 -37.82 7.61
C ARG A 135 -3.49 -37.12 7.65
N GLU A 136 -3.50 -35.84 7.95
CA GLU A 136 -4.73 -35.05 8.14
C GLU A 136 -5.25 -34.44 6.83
N LEU A 137 -4.36 -34.15 5.88
CA LEU A 137 -4.68 -33.61 4.55
C LEU A 137 -4.01 -34.47 3.43
N PRO A 138 -4.36 -35.77 3.30
CA PRO A 138 -3.70 -36.63 2.32
C PRO A 138 -3.85 -36.14 0.88
N ASP A 139 -4.93 -35.47 0.54
CA ASP A 139 -5.17 -34.89 -0.79
C ASP A 139 -4.20 -33.79 -1.17
N LEU A 140 -3.64 -33.07 -0.20
CA LEU A 140 -2.62 -32.03 -0.43
C LEU A 140 -1.29 -32.64 -0.90
N TYR A 141 -1.00 -33.84 -0.46
CA TYR A 141 0.26 -34.58 -0.74
C TYR A 141 0.11 -35.64 -1.80
N ALA A 142 -1.08 -35.85 -2.37
CA ALA A 142 -1.32 -36.86 -3.38
C ALA A 142 -0.56 -36.53 -4.69
N PRO A 143 0.20 -37.48 -5.27
CA PRO A 143 1.01 -37.23 -6.47
C PRO A 143 0.20 -36.85 -7.71
N ALA A 144 -1.10 -37.12 -7.72
CA ALA A 144 -1.94 -37.12 -8.91
C ALA A 144 -2.80 -35.86 -9.12
N ALA A 145 -2.28 -34.70 -8.85
CA ALA A 145 -2.79 -33.34 -9.04
C ALA A 145 -3.10 -32.65 -7.73
N PRO A 146 -2.36 -31.62 -7.37
CA PRO A 146 -2.73 -30.79 -6.25
C PRO A 146 -4.12 -30.19 -6.52
N ARG A 147 -5.11 -30.55 -5.71
CA ARG A 147 -6.47 -29.99 -5.80
C ARG A 147 -6.50 -28.49 -5.47
N VAL A 148 -5.44 -28.05 -4.80
CA VAL A 148 -5.20 -26.65 -4.46
C VAL A 148 -3.81 -26.29 -4.96
N PRO A 149 -3.67 -25.38 -5.93
CA PRO A 149 -2.36 -24.85 -6.28
C PRO A 149 -1.86 -23.97 -5.13
N LEU A 150 -0.86 -24.44 -4.40
CA LEU A 150 -0.26 -23.70 -3.29
C LEU A 150 0.89 -22.79 -3.75
N LYS A 151 0.90 -22.43 -5.02
CA LYS A 151 1.78 -21.40 -5.55
C LYS A 151 1.11 -20.04 -5.44
N ILE A 152 1.78 -19.11 -4.81
CA ILE A 152 1.34 -17.72 -4.79
C ILE A 152 1.74 -17.06 -6.10
N GLU A 153 0.79 -17.01 -7.04
CA GLU A 153 0.96 -16.36 -8.33
C GLU A 153 0.42 -14.93 -8.31
N GLY A 154 0.93 -14.08 -9.22
CA GLY A 154 0.46 -12.69 -9.35
C GLY A 154 0.94 -11.76 -8.25
N ARG A 155 2.01 -12.08 -7.54
CA ARG A 155 2.69 -11.16 -6.64
C ARG A 155 3.26 -10.00 -7.44
N HIS A 156 2.75 -8.81 -7.19
CA HIS A 156 3.28 -7.58 -7.78
C HIS A 156 4.36 -6.91 -6.89
N LEU A 157 4.95 -7.69 -5.99
CA LEU A 157 6.01 -7.20 -5.10
C LEU A 157 7.38 -7.49 -5.72
N GLY A 158 8.13 -6.43 -5.99
CA GLY A 158 9.45 -6.54 -6.61
C GLY A 158 9.41 -6.93 -8.10
N VAL A 159 8.22 -6.92 -8.71
CA VAL A 159 8.12 -7.12 -10.16
C VAL A 159 8.77 -5.95 -10.87
N VAL A 160 9.70 -6.25 -11.78
CA VAL A 160 10.35 -5.23 -12.60
C VAL A 160 9.38 -4.79 -13.69
N GLU A 161 9.07 -3.49 -13.70
CA GLU A 161 8.13 -2.91 -14.65
C GLU A 161 8.63 -1.55 -15.16
N SER A 162 8.39 -1.25 -16.42
CA SER A 162 8.72 0.07 -16.95
C SER A 162 7.80 1.14 -16.40
N LEU A 163 8.31 2.33 -16.11
CA LEU A 163 7.49 3.46 -15.71
C LEU A 163 6.50 3.87 -16.83
N ASP A 164 6.80 3.53 -18.09
CA ASP A 164 5.93 3.77 -19.23
C ASP A 164 4.90 2.63 -19.47
N ALA A 165 4.84 1.64 -18.58
CA ALA A 165 3.87 0.55 -18.67
C ALA A 165 2.42 1.05 -18.64
N PRO A 166 1.49 0.47 -19.42
CA PRO A 166 0.10 0.92 -19.50
C PRO A 166 -0.63 0.99 -18.15
N ARG A 167 -0.27 0.11 -17.19
CA ARG A 167 -0.85 0.14 -15.83
C ARG A 167 -0.59 1.44 -15.06
N PHE A 168 0.46 2.18 -15.43
CA PHE A 168 0.81 3.46 -14.82
C PHE A 168 0.31 4.67 -15.63
N ASP A 169 -0.54 4.46 -16.63
CA ASP A 169 -1.16 5.57 -17.34
C ASP A 169 -2.01 6.45 -16.41
N PRO A 170 -2.06 7.77 -16.61
CA PRO A 170 -2.87 8.66 -15.78
C PRO A 170 -4.34 8.27 -15.68
N ALA A 171 -4.91 7.64 -16.73
CA ALA A 171 -6.28 7.13 -16.72
C ALA A 171 -6.48 6.03 -15.66
N GLU A 172 -5.44 5.21 -15.40
CA GLU A 172 -5.50 4.15 -14.40
C GLU A 172 -5.44 4.72 -12.97
N GLY A 173 -4.80 5.87 -12.76
CA GLY A 173 -4.88 6.62 -11.50
C GLY A 173 -6.31 7.08 -11.20
N LEU A 174 -7.02 7.58 -12.22
CA LEU A 174 -8.44 7.95 -12.10
C LEU A 174 -9.32 6.71 -11.87
N LEU A 175 -9.03 5.58 -12.54
CA LEU A 175 -9.69 4.31 -12.25
C LEU A 175 -9.48 3.91 -10.78
N GLY A 176 -8.26 4.01 -10.25
CA GLY A 176 -7.96 3.71 -8.85
C GLY A 176 -8.69 4.63 -7.86
N MET A 177 -9.06 5.82 -8.28
CA MET A 177 -9.81 6.78 -7.48
C MET A 177 -11.32 6.49 -7.50
N TRP A 178 -11.92 6.33 -8.68
CA TRP A 178 -13.37 6.23 -8.85
C TRP A 178 -13.91 4.80 -8.94
N GLY A 179 -13.06 3.83 -9.28
CA GLY A 179 -13.36 2.41 -9.41
C GLY A 179 -12.30 1.55 -8.70
N PRO A 180 -12.14 1.66 -7.36
CA PRO A 180 -11.03 1.00 -6.67
C PRO A 180 -11.06 -0.53 -6.77
N VAL A 181 -12.25 -1.14 -6.87
CA VAL A 181 -12.39 -2.60 -7.06
C VAL A 181 -12.02 -3.00 -8.48
N ASP A 182 -12.49 -2.24 -9.50
CA ASP A 182 -12.13 -2.45 -10.89
C ASP A 182 -10.60 -2.33 -11.09
N PHE A 183 -9.99 -1.33 -10.42
CA PHE A 183 -8.53 -1.17 -10.41
C PHE A 183 -7.83 -2.41 -9.85
N LEU A 184 -8.28 -2.91 -8.70
CA LEU A 184 -7.69 -4.10 -8.06
C LEU A 184 -7.87 -5.35 -8.92
N GLN A 185 -8.99 -5.49 -9.61
CA GLN A 185 -9.23 -6.60 -10.53
C GLN A 185 -8.33 -6.53 -11.78
N LYS A 186 -8.09 -5.32 -12.29
CA LYS A 186 -7.32 -5.09 -13.51
C LYS A 186 -5.81 -5.11 -13.27
N HIS A 187 -5.35 -4.48 -12.20
CA HIS A 187 -3.95 -4.18 -11.96
C HIS A 187 -3.38 -4.79 -10.68
N GLY A 188 -4.23 -5.14 -9.71
CA GLY A 188 -3.78 -5.40 -8.36
C GLY A 188 -3.25 -4.12 -7.69
N ALA A 189 -2.53 -4.33 -6.59
CA ALA A 189 -1.75 -3.29 -5.92
C ALA A 189 -0.39 -3.86 -5.53
N GLY A 190 0.65 -2.99 -5.43
CA GLY A 190 1.96 -3.49 -5.09
C GLY A 190 3.04 -2.43 -5.06
N VAL A 191 4.27 -2.90 -4.86
CA VAL A 191 5.50 -2.15 -5.01
C VAL A 191 6.27 -2.75 -6.18
N PHE A 192 6.50 -1.96 -7.20
CA PHE A 192 7.19 -2.34 -8.42
C PHE A 192 8.60 -1.78 -8.42
N PHE A 193 9.53 -2.53 -8.98
CA PHE A 193 10.89 -2.09 -9.23
C PHE A 193 11.00 -1.58 -10.66
N LEU A 194 11.72 -0.49 -10.88
CA LEU A 194 11.94 0.01 -12.24
C LEU A 194 13.14 -0.65 -12.92
N GLU A 195 13.88 -1.47 -12.19
CA GLU A 195 15.04 -2.25 -12.62
C GLU A 195 15.22 -3.44 -11.65
N PRO A 196 15.97 -4.49 -12.01
CA PRO A 196 16.26 -5.57 -11.08
C PRO A 196 16.90 -5.05 -9.79
N TYR A 197 16.51 -5.64 -8.65
CA TYR A 197 17.08 -5.26 -7.36
C TYR A 197 18.58 -5.46 -7.34
N ASP A 198 19.29 -4.44 -6.87
CA ASP A 198 20.75 -4.43 -6.69
C ASP A 198 21.03 -4.11 -5.21
N PRO A 199 21.60 -5.05 -4.43
CA PRO A 199 21.86 -4.84 -3.00
C PRO A 199 22.89 -3.74 -2.70
N GLU A 200 23.71 -3.36 -3.69
CA GLU A 200 24.71 -2.28 -3.54
C GLU A 200 24.09 -0.88 -3.67
N ARG A 201 22.83 -0.78 -4.11
CA ARG A 201 22.12 0.48 -4.31
C ARG A 201 20.94 0.62 -3.35
N ILE A 202 20.79 1.81 -2.79
CA ILE A 202 19.70 2.11 -1.83
C ILE A 202 18.39 2.29 -2.60
N PRO A 203 17.33 1.50 -2.30
CA PRO A 203 16.02 1.72 -2.87
C PRO A 203 15.41 3.05 -2.40
N VAL A 204 14.78 3.78 -3.33
CA VAL A 204 13.96 4.96 -3.08
C VAL A 204 12.55 4.65 -3.53
N LEU A 205 11.64 4.50 -2.58
CA LEU A 205 10.22 4.24 -2.84
C LEU A 205 9.47 5.54 -3.06
N PHE A 206 8.77 5.64 -4.17
CA PHE A 206 7.88 6.74 -4.50
C PHE A 206 6.41 6.36 -4.29
N VAL A 207 5.67 7.16 -3.51
CA VAL A 207 4.26 6.91 -3.14
C VAL A 207 3.38 8.06 -3.65
N HIS A 208 2.54 7.80 -4.66
CA HIS A 208 1.74 8.82 -5.32
C HIS A 208 0.51 9.27 -4.50
N GLY A 209 -0.05 10.43 -4.87
CA GLY A 209 -1.26 10.98 -4.28
C GLY A 209 -2.55 10.48 -4.90
N MET A 210 -3.68 11.10 -4.49
CA MET A 210 -5.02 10.78 -4.97
C MET A 210 -5.14 10.96 -6.49
N GLY A 211 -5.70 9.95 -7.17
CA GLY A 211 -5.86 9.93 -8.62
C GLY A 211 -4.54 9.89 -9.40
N GLY A 212 -3.41 9.77 -8.69
CA GLY A 212 -2.08 9.70 -9.28
C GLY A 212 -1.65 8.29 -9.67
N THR A 213 -0.48 8.23 -10.29
CA THR A 213 0.22 6.99 -10.66
C THR A 213 1.72 7.17 -10.42
N PRO A 214 2.52 6.09 -10.47
CA PRO A 214 3.98 6.18 -10.44
C PRO A 214 4.60 7.18 -11.42
N ARG A 215 3.99 7.41 -12.59
CA ARG A 215 4.48 8.37 -13.60
C ARG A 215 4.53 9.81 -13.12
N ASN A 216 3.81 10.16 -12.06
CA ASN A 216 3.89 11.50 -11.49
C ASN A 216 5.31 11.83 -11.01
N PHE A 217 6.11 10.82 -10.66
CA PHE A 217 7.49 11.01 -10.20
C PHE A 217 8.55 10.91 -11.30
N LYS A 218 8.15 10.80 -12.58
CA LYS A 218 9.08 10.56 -13.69
C LYS A 218 10.27 11.51 -13.65
N TYR A 219 10.03 12.79 -13.48
CA TYR A 219 11.07 13.82 -13.46
C TYR A 219 12.09 13.60 -12.32
N LEU A 220 11.63 13.30 -11.11
CA LEU A 220 12.48 13.06 -9.95
C LEU A 220 13.25 11.73 -10.10
N ILE A 221 12.60 10.68 -10.58
CA ILE A 221 13.19 9.36 -10.81
C ILE A 221 14.31 9.41 -11.85
N GLU A 222 14.11 10.16 -12.95
CA GLU A 222 15.11 10.31 -14.00
C GLU A 222 16.38 11.06 -13.53
N ARG A 223 16.28 11.78 -12.40
CA ARG A 223 17.37 12.57 -11.81
C ARG A 223 18.05 11.93 -10.62
N LEU A 224 17.66 10.71 -10.27
CA LEU A 224 18.39 9.93 -9.26
C LEU A 224 19.80 9.59 -9.76
N ASP A 225 20.76 9.65 -8.86
CA ASP A 225 22.08 9.03 -9.11
C ASP A 225 21.94 7.50 -9.13
N ARG A 226 21.81 6.95 -10.33
CA ARG A 226 21.61 5.51 -10.57
C ARG A 226 22.81 4.65 -10.15
N SER A 227 23.96 5.25 -9.88
CA SER A 227 25.12 4.51 -9.35
C SER A 227 24.95 4.15 -7.87
N ARG A 228 24.04 4.83 -7.16
CA ARG A 228 23.86 4.71 -5.69
C ARG A 228 22.43 4.38 -5.29
N PHE A 229 21.45 4.75 -6.11
CA PHE A 229 20.03 4.61 -5.82
C PHE A 229 19.30 3.83 -6.92
N GLN A 230 18.25 3.15 -6.54
CA GLN A 230 17.34 2.46 -7.44
C GLN A 230 15.89 2.85 -7.10
N ALA A 231 15.07 3.09 -8.13
CA ALA A 231 13.71 3.55 -7.93
C ALA A 231 12.74 2.38 -7.76
N TRP A 232 11.96 2.43 -6.69
CA TRP A 232 10.78 1.61 -6.45
C TRP A 232 9.54 2.48 -6.47
N VAL A 233 8.41 1.96 -6.89
CA VAL A 233 7.16 2.72 -7.00
C VAL A 233 6.00 1.94 -6.40
N ALA A 234 5.22 2.60 -5.55
CA ALA A 234 3.96 2.06 -5.07
C ALA A 234 2.84 2.36 -6.08
N HIS A 235 1.99 1.37 -6.38
CA HIS A 235 0.82 1.54 -7.22
C HIS A 235 -0.39 0.90 -6.54
N TYR A 236 -1.42 1.70 -6.29
CA TYR A 236 -2.54 1.32 -5.45
C TYR A 236 -3.80 2.15 -5.76
N PRO A 237 -5.02 1.62 -5.49
CA PRO A 237 -6.26 2.34 -5.70
C PRO A 237 -6.47 3.41 -4.62
N THR A 238 -6.53 4.67 -5.03
CA THR A 238 -6.58 5.82 -4.12
C THR A 238 -7.95 6.13 -3.55
N GLY A 239 -9.01 5.47 -4.02
CA GLY A 239 -10.38 5.65 -3.55
C GLY A 239 -10.75 4.86 -2.28
N LEU A 240 -9.86 3.98 -1.79
CA LEU A 240 -10.08 3.18 -0.58
C LEU A 240 -9.73 3.96 0.70
N ARG A 241 -10.11 3.40 1.85
CA ARG A 241 -9.78 3.95 3.18
C ARG A 241 -8.26 3.99 3.40
N LEU A 242 -7.74 5.11 3.90
CA LEU A 242 -6.30 5.30 4.13
C LEU A 242 -5.71 4.32 5.16
N PRO A 243 -6.39 3.93 6.26
CA PRO A 243 -5.89 2.89 7.15
C PRO A 243 -5.60 1.57 6.45
N LEU A 244 -6.48 1.16 5.52
CA LEU A 244 -6.29 -0.05 4.71
C LEU A 244 -5.08 0.08 3.79
N LEU A 245 -4.95 1.20 3.07
CA LEU A 245 -3.83 1.46 2.17
C LEU A 245 -2.50 1.50 2.93
N SER A 246 -2.46 2.16 4.08
CA SER A 246 -1.28 2.22 4.96
C SER A 246 -0.88 0.84 5.47
N SER A 247 -1.85 0.04 5.92
CA SER A 247 -1.61 -1.33 6.36
C SER A 247 -1.02 -2.19 5.25
N ARG A 248 -1.59 -2.12 4.04
CA ARG A 248 -1.11 -2.89 2.90
C ARG A 248 0.28 -2.46 2.44
N LEU A 249 0.56 -1.16 2.43
CA LEU A 249 1.90 -0.68 2.11
C LEU A 249 2.93 -1.18 3.13
N ALA A 250 2.62 -1.16 4.42
CA ALA A 250 3.49 -1.70 5.45
C ALA A 250 3.76 -3.21 5.26
N ASP A 251 2.71 -4.00 5.00
CA ASP A 251 2.83 -5.43 4.74
C ASP A 251 3.73 -5.70 3.51
N PHE A 252 3.58 -4.92 2.43
CA PHE A 252 4.41 -5.02 1.23
C PHE A 252 5.89 -4.70 1.51
N LEU A 253 6.14 -3.65 2.28
CA LEU A 253 7.50 -3.24 2.61
C LEU A 253 8.19 -4.25 3.54
N ALA A 254 7.48 -4.79 4.53
CA ALA A 254 7.99 -5.84 5.40
C ALA A 254 8.35 -7.12 4.62
N GLU A 255 7.49 -7.53 3.67
CA GLU A 255 7.75 -8.68 2.80
C GLU A 255 8.97 -8.44 1.90
N LEU A 256 9.07 -7.26 1.26
CA LEU A 256 10.21 -6.93 0.40
C LEU A 256 11.52 -6.83 1.20
N GLN A 257 11.48 -6.25 2.40
CA GLN A 257 12.62 -6.21 3.29
C GLN A 257 13.12 -7.61 3.61
N SER A 258 12.23 -8.51 4.02
CA SER A 258 12.60 -9.88 4.35
C SER A 258 13.08 -10.68 3.14
N ARG A 259 12.39 -10.54 1.99
CA ARG A 259 12.71 -11.29 0.76
C ARG A 259 14.08 -10.94 0.18
N HIS A 260 14.45 -9.66 0.24
CA HIS A 260 15.65 -9.14 -0.40
C HIS A 260 16.73 -8.72 0.60
N ASP A 261 16.51 -8.95 1.90
CA ASP A 261 17.38 -8.49 3.00
C ASP A 261 17.75 -7.01 2.83
N VAL A 262 16.73 -6.17 2.59
CA VAL A 262 16.92 -4.74 2.29
C VAL A 262 17.37 -4.02 3.56
N PRO A 263 18.64 -3.58 3.63
CA PRO A 263 19.14 -2.97 4.85
C PRO A 263 18.62 -1.55 5.06
N ARG A 264 18.28 -0.87 3.99
CA ARG A 264 17.85 0.53 3.99
C ARG A 264 16.90 0.82 2.84
N LEU A 265 15.81 1.53 3.12
CA LEU A 265 14.82 2.01 2.16
C LEU A 265 14.53 3.48 2.44
N ILE A 266 14.57 4.33 1.43
CA ILE A 266 14.14 5.73 1.54
C ILE A 266 12.72 5.86 1.00
N VAL A 267 11.87 6.63 1.68
CA VAL A 267 10.47 6.83 1.27
C VAL A 267 10.25 8.29 0.87
N VAL A 268 9.77 8.51 -0.34
CA VAL A 268 9.38 9.82 -0.89
C VAL A 268 7.91 9.76 -1.28
N ALA A 269 7.08 10.60 -0.69
CA ALA A 269 5.64 10.52 -0.86
C ALA A 269 5.03 11.89 -1.16
N HIS A 270 4.07 11.93 -2.11
CA HIS A 270 3.42 13.15 -2.55
C HIS A 270 1.95 13.18 -2.13
N SER A 271 1.50 14.35 -1.66
CA SER A 271 0.08 14.61 -1.38
C SER A 271 -0.51 13.58 -0.41
N MET A 272 -1.67 13.01 -0.71
CA MET A 272 -2.29 11.91 0.03
C MET A 272 -1.33 10.73 0.27
N GLY A 273 -0.41 10.49 -0.66
CA GLY A 273 0.62 9.45 -0.51
C GLY A 273 1.47 9.62 0.74
N GLY A 274 1.69 10.85 1.22
CA GLY A 274 2.38 11.12 2.49
C GLY A 274 1.60 10.61 3.72
N LEU A 275 0.28 10.70 3.70
CA LEU A 275 -0.58 10.16 4.75
C LEU A 275 -0.50 8.63 4.77
N VAL A 276 -0.59 8.00 3.59
CA VAL A 276 -0.47 6.54 3.42
C VAL A 276 0.91 6.06 3.89
N ALA A 277 1.97 6.73 3.43
CA ALA A 277 3.35 6.37 3.79
C ALA A 277 3.59 6.50 5.29
N ARG A 278 3.17 7.63 5.92
CA ARG A 278 3.33 7.81 7.37
C ARG A 278 2.60 6.71 8.15
N GLY A 279 1.35 6.40 7.78
CA GLY A 279 0.61 5.30 8.42
C GLY A 279 1.30 3.95 8.28
N ALA A 280 1.90 3.67 7.11
CA ALA A 280 2.70 2.46 6.91
C ALA A 280 3.96 2.45 7.77
N LEU A 281 4.69 3.57 7.85
CA LEU A 281 5.91 3.70 8.67
C LEU A 281 5.63 3.52 10.17
N LEU A 282 4.52 4.07 10.68
CA LEU A 282 4.08 3.86 12.06
C LEU A 282 3.76 2.39 12.34
N ARG A 283 3.13 1.70 11.39
CA ARG A 283 2.85 0.26 11.51
C ARG A 283 4.14 -0.57 11.51
N LEU A 284 5.09 -0.27 10.62
CA LEU A 284 6.42 -0.91 10.60
C LEU A 284 7.17 -0.70 11.93
N LYS A 285 7.14 0.53 12.47
CA LYS A 285 7.68 0.84 13.80
C LYS A 285 7.08 -0.07 14.88
N ASN A 286 5.75 -0.22 14.89
CA ASN A 286 5.05 -1.05 15.87
C ASN A 286 5.35 -2.55 15.70
N GLN A 287 5.86 -2.96 14.52
CA GLN A 287 6.37 -4.31 14.24
C GLN A 287 7.88 -4.43 14.53
N GLY A 288 8.54 -3.40 15.07
CA GLY A 288 9.97 -3.40 15.37
C GLY A 288 10.87 -3.24 14.12
N GLN A 289 10.32 -2.80 12.99
CA GLN A 289 11.06 -2.63 11.75
C GLN A 289 11.70 -1.23 11.68
N THR A 290 13.01 -1.15 11.41
CA THR A 290 13.80 0.10 11.45
C THR A 290 14.62 0.36 10.17
N PHE A 291 14.30 -0.30 9.06
CA PHE A 291 15.08 -0.21 7.82
C PHE A 291 14.79 1.04 6.98
N VAL A 292 13.94 1.97 7.45
CA VAL A 292 13.64 3.22 6.74
C VAL A 292 14.29 4.41 7.46
N PRO A 293 15.49 4.84 7.05
CA PRO A 293 16.20 5.93 7.71
C PRO A 293 15.75 7.34 7.29
N LEU A 294 15.05 7.47 6.15
CA LEU A 294 14.60 8.78 5.65
C LEU A 294 13.18 8.68 5.07
N PHE A 295 12.35 9.60 5.51
CA PHE A 295 11.03 9.89 4.95
C PHE A 295 10.96 11.34 4.46
N VAL A 296 10.61 11.54 3.19
CA VAL A 296 10.38 12.87 2.60
C VAL A 296 8.91 12.96 2.18
N SER A 297 8.17 13.89 2.78
CA SER A 297 6.81 14.20 2.32
C SER A 297 6.83 15.44 1.42
N ILE A 298 6.09 15.38 0.33
CA ILE A 298 5.96 16.47 -0.64
C ILE A 298 4.49 16.89 -0.69
N SER A 299 4.19 18.11 -0.27
CA SER A 299 2.85 18.71 -0.31
C SER A 299 1.75 17.79 0.26
N SER A 300 1.99 17.20 1.42
CA SER A 300 1.05 16.26 2.05
C SER A 300 0.04 17.00 2.95
N PRO A 301 -1.27 16.66 2.90
CA PRO A 301 -2.33 17.34 3.64
C PRO A 301 -2.44 16.82 5.09
N TRP A 302 -1.54 17.22 5.97
CA TRP A 302 -1.48 16.73 7.34
C TRP A 302 -2.71 17.08 8.18
N GLN A 303 -3.35 18.22 7.90
CA GLN A 303 -4.63 18.61 8.52
C GLN A 303 -5.86 18.25 7.66
N GLY A 304 -5.66 17.45 6.59
CA GLY A 304 -6.73 17.04 5.69
C GLY A 304 -6.99 18.02 4.55
N HIS A 305 -8.07 17.76 3.83
CA HIS A 305 -8.48 18.53 2.65
C HIS A 305 -9.94 18.98 2.81
N PRO A 306 -10.25 20.30 2.76
CA PRO A 306 -11.63 20.79 2.90
C PRO A 306 -12.59 20.21 1.84
N GLY A 307 -12.11 19.93 0.63
CA GLY A 307 -12.91 19.27 -0.40
C GLY A 307 -13.29 17.83 -0.05
N ALA A 308 -12.52 17.14 0.80
CA ALA A 308 -12.91 15.82 1.31
C ALA A 308 -14.06 15.93 2.32
N GLU A 309 -14.04 16.94 3.19
CA GLU A 309 -15.14 17.25 4.10
C GLU A 309 -16.41 17.58 3.32
N ALA A 310 -16.33 18.49 2.34
CA ALA A 310 -17.46 18.82 1.46
C ALA A 310 -17.97 17.57 0.68
N GLY A 311 -17.07 16.67 0.28
CA GLY A 311 -17.43 15.40 -0.36
C GLY A 311 -18.21 14.48 0.58
N VAL A 312 -17.82 14.40 1.85
CA VAL A 312 -18.54 13.62 2.87
C VAL A 312 -19.92 14.22 3.15
N GLU A 313 -20.04 15.55 3.20
CA GLU A 313 -21.29 16.24 3.57
C GLU A 313 -22.30 16.31 2.43
N HIS A 314 -21.84 16.44 1.17
CA HIS A 314 -22.72 16.84 0.07
C HIS A 314 -22.72 15.89 -1.13
N SER A 315 -21.79 14.91 -1.23
CA SER A 315 -21.80 13.98 -2.34
C SER A 315 -22.88 12.92 -2.20
N PRO A 316 -23.62 12.61 -3.29
CA PRO A 316 -24.59 11.52 -3.27
C PRO A 316 -23.94 10.13 -3.11
N VAL A 317 -22.65 10.01 -3.41
CA VAL A 317 -21.83 8.80 -3.21
C VAL A 317 -20.53 9.25 -2.57
N ILE A 318 -20.22 8.76 -1.37
CA ILE A 318 -19.07 9.19 -0.60
C ILE A 318 -17.89 8.26 -0.89
N MET A 319 -16.81 8.83 -1.42
CA MET A 319 -15.57 8.09 -1.62
C MET A 319 -14.94 7.72 -0.25
N PRO A 320 -14.59 6.44 0.00
CA PRO A 320 -14.07 6.02 1.31
C PRO A 320 -12.87 6.83 1.82
N THR A 321 -11.96 7.22 0.94
CA THR A 321 -10.79 8.02 1.30
C THR A 321 -11.13 9.42 1.82
N TRP A 322 -12.29 10.00 1.45
CA TRP A 322 -12.72 11.31 1.94
C TRP A 322 -12.99 11.32 3.45
N TYR A 323 -13.52 10.22 4.02
CA TYR A 323 -13.68 10.11 5.48
C TYR A 323 -12.36 10.28 6.23
N ASP A 324 -11.26 9.79 5.65
CA ASP A 324 -9.95 9.83 6.29
C ASP A 324 -9.21 11.14 6.01
N MET A 325 -9.49 11.79 4.86
CA MET A 325 -8.89 13.06 4.48
C MET A 325 -9.68 14.29 4.94
N ALA A 326 -10.89 14.12 5.46
CA ALA A 326 -11.66 15.23 6.04
C ALA A 326 -10.88 15.82 7.23
N PRO A 327 -10.81 17.17 7.36
CA PRO A 327 -10.17 17.81 8.50
C PRO A 327 -10.70 17.29 9.83
N GLY A 328 -9.77 16.98 10.75
CA GLY A 328 -10.12 16.47 12.08
C GLY A 328 -10.60 15.01 12.10
N SER A 329 -10.45 14.25 11.02
CA SER A 329 -10.78 12.83 10.99
C SER A 329 -10.02 12.01 12.04
N ALA A 330 -10.59 10.87 12.43
CA ALA A 330 -9.95 9.96 13.38
C ALA A 330 -8.59 9.47 12.88
N PHE A 331 -8.46 9.25 11.57
CA PHE A 331 -7.21 8.82 10.95
C PHE A 331 -6.12 9.89 11.07
N LEU A 332 -6.41 11.14 10.72
CA LEU A 332 -5.44 12.24 10.83
C LEU A 332 -5.02 12.47 12.28
N LYS A 333 -5.97 12.43 13.23
CA LYS A 333 -5.66 12.53 14.67
C LYS A 333 -4.73 11.40 15.13
N ALA A 334 -4.98 10.18 14.69
CA ALA A 334 -4.13 9.03 15.02
C ALA A 334 -2.71 9.19 14.42
N LEU A 335 -2.61 9.66 13.17
CA LEU A 335 -1.31 9.95 12.55
C LEU A 335 -0.54 11.06 13.30
N ALA A 336 -1.21 12.11 13.74
CA ALA A 336 -0.59 13.21 14.48
C ALA A 336 -0.12 12.77 15.88
N ALA A 337 -0.89 11.92 16.56
CA ALA A 337 -0.60 11.49 17.94
C ALA A 337 0.67 10.61 18.05
N ASP A 338 0.96 9.76 17.05
CA ASP A 338 2.07 8.80 17.12
C ASP A 338 3.33 9.37 16.43
N PRO A 339 4.48 9.51 17.13
CA PRO A 339 5.72 9.96 16.51
C PRO A 339 6.33 8.88 15.60
N LEU A 340 7.00 9.32 14.53
CA LEU A 340 7.86 8.46 13.73
C LEU A 340 8.99 7.86 14.57
N PRO A 341 9.67 6.77 14.12
CA PRO A 341 10.88 6.26 14.77
C PRO A 341 11.90 7.38 15.02
N ALA A 342 12.55 7.37 16.19
CA ALA A 342 13.50 8.43 16.57
C ALA A 342 14.78 8.45 15.70
N ASP A 343 15.11 7.32 15.10
CA ASP A 343 16.24 7.12 14.18
C ASP A 343 15.90 7.41 12.71
N MET A 344 14.63 7.73 12.41
CA MET A 344 14.16 8.12 11.08
C MET A 344 14.24 9.63 10.92
N GLU A 345 15.02 10.10 9.95
CA GLU A 345 15.00 11.49 9.51
C GLU A 345 13.71 11.76 8.74
N TYR A 346 13.01 12.84 9.07
CA TYR A 346 11.83 13.29 8.36
C TYR A 346 12.05 14.69 7.78
N ASP A 347 11.86 14.84 6.47
CA ASP A 347 11.94 16.13 5.77
C ASP A 347 10.58 16.49 5.15
N LEU A 348 10.14 17.72 5.37
CA LEU A 348 8.87 18.23 4.89
C LEU A 348 9.09 19.20 3.73
N PHE A 349 8.60 18.85 2.54
CA PHE A 349 8.56 19.70 1.36
C PHE A 349 7.13 20.19 1.12
N PHE A 350 6.96 21.45 0.78
CA PHE A 350 5.66 22.01 0.45
C PHE A 350 5.73 22.98 -0.73
N SER A 351 4.66 23.02 -1.52
CA SER A 351 4.45 23.96 -2.61
C SER A 351 3.59 25.14 -2.14
N TYR A 352 3.82 26.34 -2.71
CA TYR A 352 3.04 27.52 -2.33
C TYR A 352 2.59 28.39 -3.51
N ARG A 353 2.84 27.99 -4.75
CA ARG A 353 2.34 28.70 -5.94
C ARG A 353 0.91 28.27 -6.24
N GLY A 354 -0.02 29.07 -5.80
CA GLY A 354 -1.43 28.88 -6.11
C GLY A 354 -2.18 30.19 -5.79
N GLY A 355 -3.42 30.20 -6.07
CA GLY A 355 -4.33 31.26 -5.65
C GLY A 355 -5.41 30.64 -4.76
N SER A 356 -6.67 31.02 -4.99
CA SER A 356 -7.80 30.31 -4.42
C SER A 356 -7.92 28.92 -5.05
N ALA A 357 -8.02 27.88 -4.23
CA ALA A 357 -8.39 26.55 -4.66
C ALA A 357 -9.88 26.30 -4.37
N ALA A 358 -10.50 25.38 -5.10
CA ALA A 358 -11.86 24.98 -4.77
C ALA A 358 -11.90 24.44 -3.32
N PHE A 359 -12.87 24.89 -2.54
CA PHE A 359 -13.07 24.52 -1.13
C PHE A 359 -11.95 24.98 -0.16
N ALA A 360 -11.05 25.88 -0.58
CA ALA A 360 -9.98 26.37 0.28
C ALA A 360 -9.84 27.89 0.16
N ASP A 361 -10.00 28.57 1.29
CA ASP A 361 -9.76 30.01 1.43
C ASP A 361 -8.29 30.27 1.82
N GLY A 362 -7.73 31.38 1.34
CA GLY A 362 -6.39 31.82 1.70
C GLY A 362 -5.28 31.29 0.80
N ASN A 363 -4.10 31.14 1.37
CA ASN A 363 -2.91 30.70 0.62
C ASN A 363 -2.96 29.20 0.34
N THR A 364 -2.85 28.83 -0.92
CA THR A 364 -2.86 27.44 -1.38
C THR A 364 -1.76 27.22 -2.42
N ASP A 365 -1.49 25.96 -2.72
CA ASP A 365 -0.64 25.55 -3.86
C ASP A 365 -1.46 25.26 -5.14
N GLY A 366 -2.71 25.73 -5.17
CA GLY A 366 -3.69 25.46 -6.22
C GLY A 366 -4.57 24.22 -5.96
N THR A 367 -4.27 23.46 -4.93
CA THR A 367 -5.03 22.27 -4.50
C THR A 367 -5.23 22.25 -2.99
N LEU A 368 -4.17 22.36 -2.22
CA LEU A 368 -4.18 22.27 -0.77
C LEU A 368 -3.95 23.63 -0.09
N PRO A 369 -4.64 23.92 1.03
CA PRO A 369 -4.27 25.03 1.89
C PRO A 369 -2.85 24.85 2.44
N LEU A 370 -2.05 25.93 2.49
CA LEU A 370 -0.73 25.89 3.13
C LEU A 370 -0.82 25.46 4.59
N ALA A 371 -1.87 25.89 5.31
CA ALA A 371 -2.10 25.50 6.69
C ALA A 371 -2.21 23.97 6.87
N SER A 372 -2.80 23.28 5.88
CA SER A 372 -2.87 21.82 5.92
C SER A 372 -1.52 21.12 5.71
N MET A 373 -0.70 21.65 4.81
CA MET A 373 0.65 21.11 4.54
C MET A 373 1.63 21.45 5.66
N LEU A 374 1.48 22.61 6.28
CA LEU A 374 2.33 23.19 7.33
C LEU A 374 1.72 23.00 8.72
N ASP A 375 1.16 21.83 9.01
CA ASP A 375 0.76 21.46 10.36
C ASP A 375 1.91 21.66 11.35
N LEU A 376 1.65 22.30 12.49
CA LEU A 376 2.70 22.69 13.44
C LEU A 376 3.41 21.47 14.02
N ASP A 377 2.66 20.43 14.39
CA ASP A 377 3.24 19.20 14.95
C ASP A 377 4.14 18.50 13.90
N MET A 378 3.77 18.56 12.64
CA MET A 378 4.56 17.97 11.57
C MET A 378 5.81 18.78 11.26
N GLN A 379 5.75 20.12 11.35
CA GLN A 379 6.92 20.98 11.23
C GLN A 379 7.91 20.75 12.39
N ASP A 380 7.42 20.65 13.62
CA ASP A 380 8.24 20.42 14.81
C ASP A 380 8.96 19.06 14.78
N ARG A 381 8.36 18.07 14.10
CA ARG A 381 8.94 16.73 13.91
C ARG A 381 9.88 16.64 12.71
N ALA A 382 9.80 17.57 11.80
CA ALA A 382 10.65 17.59 10.62
C ALA A 382 12.06 18.04 10.98
N ALA A 383 13.06 17.28 10.53
CA ALA A 383 14.45 17.72 10.61
C ALA A 383 14.66 19.01 9.80
N ARG A 384 13.91 19.16 8.71
CA ARG A 384 13.93 20.35 7.84
C ARG A 384 12.59 20.53 7.14
N THR A 385 12.25 21.79 6.91
CA THR A 385 11.07 22.19 6.13
C THR A 385 11.52 23.05 4.97
N TYR A 386 11.08 22.70 3.74
CA TYR A 386 11.44 23.40 2.51
C TYR A 386 10.21 23.82 1.71
N GLY A 387 10.11 25.11 1.42
CA GLY A 387 9.08 25.66 0.55
C GLY A 387 9.56 25.88 -0.87
N PHE A 388 8.71 25.54 -1.85
CA PHE A 388 9.00 25.69 -3.28
C PHE A 388 7.92 26.52 -3.94
N ASP A 389 8.33 27.50 -4.76
CA ASP A 389 7.43 28.32 -5.57
C ASP A 389 6.91 27.49 -6.75
N GLU A 390 6.09 26.49 -6.44
CA GLU A 390 5.51 25.54 -7.35
C GLU A 390 4.03 25.29 -7.04
N THR A 391 3.29 24.79 -8.03
CA THR A 391 1.93 24.28 -7.82
C THR A 391 1.97 22.89 -7.21
N HIS A 392 0.81 22.41 -6.71
CA HIS A 392 0.67 21.09 -6.10
C HIS A 392 1.24 19.93 -6.95
N ALA A 393 0.97 19.93 -8.24
CA ALA A 393 1.51 18.91 -9.16
C ALA A 393 2.88 19.32 -9.72
N GLY A 394 3.11 20.61 -9.98
CA GLY A 394 4.34 21.14 -10.57
C GLY A 394 5.58 20.91 -9.71
N ILE A 395 5.42 20.76 -8.40
CA ILE A 395 6.50 20.46 -7.47
C ILE A 395 7.24 19.17 -7.81
N LEU A 396 6.57 18.21 -8.43
CA LEU A 396 7.18 16.94 -8.86
C LEU A 396 8.05 17.06 -10.10
N ASP A 397 7.88 18.15 -10.88
CA ASP A 397 8.65 18.44 -12.08
C ASP A 397 9.69 19.58 -11.86
N SER A 398 9.89 19.99 -10.60
CA SER A 398 10.76 21.12 -10.23
C SER A 398 12.23 20.71 -10.14
N PRO A 399 13.14 21.43 -10.85
CA PRO A 399 14.58 21.23 -10.71
C PRO A 399 15.09 21.47 -9.28
N ALA A 400 14.52 22.47 -8.58
CA ALA A 400 14.91 22.80 -7.21
C ALA A 400 14.55 21.68 -6.23
N VAL A 401 13.40 21.03 -6.44
CA VAL A 401 12.98 19.87 -5.65
C VAL A 401 13.87 18.67 -5.90
N ALA A 402 14.21 18.39 -7.18
CA ALA A 402 15.11 17.30 -7.55
C ALA A 402 16.51 17.49 -6.95
N GLU A 403 17.06 18.71 -7.04
CA GLU A 403 18.35 19.04 -6.43
C GLU A 403 18.33 18.85 -4.91
N ARG A 404 17.28 19.37 -4.24
CA ARG A 404 17.15 19.24 -2.79
C ARG A 404 16.98 17.79 -2.35
N LEU A 405 16.15 17.02 -3.06
CA LEU A 405 15.98 15.59 -2.79
C LEU A 405 17.31 14.85 -2.93
N ASN A 406 18.07 15.07 -4.00
CA ASN A 406 19.36 14.43 -4.20
C ASN A 406 20.36 14.76 -3.08
N VAL A 407 20.38 16.00 -2.56
CA VAL A 407 21.21 16.36 -1.40
C VAL A 407 20.85 15.52 -0.16
N LEU A 408 19.55 15.25 0.08
CA LEU A 408 19.14 14.41 1.21
C LEU A 408 19.53 12.94 0.99
N LEU A 409 19.31 12.44 -0.22
CA LEU A 409 19.69 11.08 -0.59
C LEU A 409 21.20 10.85 -0.42
N GLU A 410 22.03 11.79 -0.88
CA GLU A 410 23.49 11.73 -0.76
C GLU A 410 23.96 11.65 0.71
N ARG A 411 23.32 12.38 1.62
CA ARG A 411 23.61 12.30 3.06
C ARG A 411 23.38 10.89 3.59
N GLN A 412 22.24 10.28 3.19
CA GLN A 412 21.92 8.92 3.58
C GLN A 412 22.91 7.89 3.04
N ALA A 413 23.37 8.07 1.81
CA ALA A 413 24.39 7.20 1.23
C ALA A 413 25.78 7.40 1.87
N GLY A 414 26.12 8.63 2.31
CA GLY A 414 27.35 8.93 3.03
C GLY A 414 27.39 8.33 4.44
N ALA A 415 26.27 8.35 5.15
CA ALA A 415 26.14 7.75 6.49
C ALA A 415 26.33 6.22 6.48
N ALA A 416 26.14 5.55 5.34
CA ALA A 416 26.37 4.12 5.19
C ALA A 416 27.86 3.72 5.13
N LYS A 417 28.77 4.67 4.91
CA LYS A 417 30.20 4.43 4.76
C LYS A 417 31.05 4.84 5.98
N ALA A 418 30.39 5.36 7.02
CA ALA A 418 31.08 5.60 8.30
C ALA A 418 31.22 4.28 9.06
N PRO A 419 32.44 3.85 9.46
CA PRO A 419 32.68 2.59 10.13
C PRO A 419 32.07 2.54 11.53
#